data_d4efc4459c70ddb96235d9aad001bd41
#
_entry.id   d4efc4459c70ddb96235d9aad001bd41
#
_cell.length_a   1.000
_cell.length_b   1.000
_cell.length_c   1.000
_cell.angle_alpha   90.00
_cell.angle_beta   90.00
_cell.angle_gamma   90.00
#
_symmetry.space_group_name_H-M   'P 1'
#
loop_
_entity.id
_entity.type
_entity.pdbx_description
1 polymer ?
#
loop_
_entity_poly.entity_id
_entity_poly.type
_entity_poly.pdbx_seq_one_letter_code
_entity_poly.pdbx_strand_id
1 'polypeptide(L)'
;LPITQTGGNALYKGDKLLKDEIANRDPRLYATIDTAELRLPSVASVYAASGYFANRFANPTLIGKSGGKSFTNITDAPVMKLNEVMMNYIEAAAELATLGKYTLTQTDFDRTINALRQRASTNMPTLQLVGDALRVPAGVINDSQRDADVSPILWEIRRERRVELVYEGLRFNDLRRWKKLNYADMVKNPKLNMGAYVNKREYIKWYNTVHPAAKPENTLTKEKMSKIQLVLLNAKGEYEVNDSVGYIRPIVKQDFMRTYSDK
;
A
#
# COMPACT_ATOMS: atom_id res chain seq x y z
N LEU A 1 4.07 10.07 0.60
CA LEU A 1 3.36 11.07 1.37
C LEU A 1 2.65 10.40 2.53
N PRO A 2 2.63 11.01 3.73
CA PRO A 2 1.95 10.43 4.88
C PRO A 2 0.45 10.24 4.61
N ILE A 3 -0.08 9.10 5.02
CA ILE A 3 -1.50 8.72 4.86
C ILE A 3 -2.39 9.54 5.81
N THR A 4 -1.80 10.17 6.80
CA THR A 4 -2.52 10.93 7.83
C THR A 4 -2.10 12.38 7.80
N GLN A 5 -3.03 13.26 8.11
CA GLN A 5 -2.78 14.69 8.28
C GLN A 5 -2.07 14.98 9.62
N THR A 6 -1.01 14.25 9.94
CA THR A 6 -0.22 14.57 11.11
C THR A 6 0.65 15.78 10.76
N GLY A 7 0.45 16.88 11.43
CA GLY A 7 1.23 18.09 11.21
C GLY A 7 0.82 18.95 10.02
N GLY A 8 -0.43 18.85 9.54
CA GLY A 8 -0.94 19.81 8.54
C GLY A 8 -0.53 19.53 7.10
N ASN A 9 -0.42 18.27 6.69
CA ASN A 9 -0.15 17.92 5.28
C ASN A 9 -1.27 18.40 4.35
N ALA A 10 -1.07 19.54 3.71
CA ALA A 10 -2.04 20.14 2.78
C ALA A 10 -2.38 19.26 1.55
N LEU A 11 -1.55 18.28 1.23
CA LEU A 11 -1.78 17.34 0.12
C LEU A 11 -2.72 16.19 0.50
N TYR A 12 -2.95 15.95 1.78
CA TYR A 12 -3.88 14.93 2.24
C TYR A 12 -5.32 15.41 2.07
N LYS A 13 -6.14 14.64 1.34
CA LYS A 13 -7.56 14.95 1.07
C LYS A 13 -8.54 14.14 1.91
N GLY A 14 -8.03 13.23 2.72
CA GLY A 14 -8.85 12.31 3.50
C GLY A 14 -8.80 10.88 2.96
N ASP A 15 -9.46 9.97 3.66
CA ASP A 15 -9.51 8.53 3.36
C ASP A 15 -10.94 7.98 3.28
N LYS A 16 -11.94 8.87 3.29
CA LYS A 16 -13.36 8.47 3.25
C LYS A 16 -13.90 8.24 1.84
N LEU A 17 -13.23 8.75 0.84
CA LEU A 17 -13.55 8.50 -0.56
C LEU A 17 -12.27 8.02 -1.26
N LEU A 18 -12.37 6.96 -2.06
CA LEU A 18 -11.23 6.39 -2.78
C LEU A 18 -10.47 7.46 -3.57
N LYS A 19 -11.17 8.34 -4.30
CA LYS A 19 -10.57 9.43 -5.07
C LYS A 19 -9.73 10.39 -4.21
N ASP A 20 -10.15 10.66 -2.99
CA ASP A 20 -9.46 11.57 -2.07
C ASP A 20 -8.27 10.87 -1.42
N GLU A 21 -8.44 9.59 -1.08
CA GLU A 21 -7.39 8.76 -0.51
C GLU A 21 -6.20 8.59 -1.46
N ILE A 22 -6.46 8.40 -2.76
CA ILE A 22 -5.39 8.24 -3.77
C ILE A 22 -4.84 9.58 -4.28
N ALA A 23 -5.51 10.70 -4.00
CA ALA A 23 -5.09 12.01 -4.47
C ALA A 23 -3.70 12.38 -3.94
N ASN A 24 -2.87 12.97 -4.81
CA ASN A 24 -1.52 13.42 -4.47
C ASN A 24 -0.59 12.32 -3.91
N ARG A 25 -0.89 11.06 -4.20
CA ARG A 25 -0.07 9.91 -3.78
C ARG A 25 0.99 9.59 -4.83
N ASP A 26 1.91 8.72 -4.43
CA ASP A 26 2.91 8.15 -5.35
C ASP A 26 2.21 7.52 -6.56
N PRO A 27 2.60 7.86 -7.80
CA PRO A 27 1.95 7.33 -9.00
C PRO A 27 1.96 5.80 -9.12
N ARG A 28 2.91 5.12 -8.49
CA ARG A 28 2.95 3.65 -8.44
C ARG A 28 1.73 3.03 -7.78
N LEU A 29 0.98 3.80 -6.98
CA LEU A 29 -0.27 3.35 -6.38
C LEU A 29 -1.30 2.97 -7.45
N TYR A 30 -1.37 3.72 -8.56
CA TYR A 30 -2.30 3.44 -9.67
C TYR A 30 -2.01 2.12 -10.39
N ALA A 31 -0.74 1.67 -10.39
CA ALA A 31 -0.37 0.37 -10.89
C ALA A 31 -0.51 -0.76 -9.85
N THR A 32 -0.75 -0.40 -8.59
CA THR A 32 -0.76 -1.34 -7.46
C THR A 32 -2.16 -1.81 -7.13
N ILE A 33 -3.13 -0.90 -7.09
CA ILE A 33 -4.52 -1.19 -6.77
C ILE A 33 -5.45 -0.66 -7.87
N ASP A 34 -6.67 -1.21 -7.93
CA ASP A 34 -7.75 -0.63 -8.71
C ASP A 34 -8.16 0.70 -8.08
N THR A 35 -7.93 1.79 -8.82
CA THR A 35 -8.23 3.15 -8.37
C THR A 35 -9.56 3.69 -8.89
N ALA A 36 -10.24 2.91 -9.73
CA ALA A 36 -11.55 3.28 -10.28
C ALA A 36 -12.67 2.94 -9.29
N GLU A 37 -12.54 1.79 -8.60
CA GLU A 37 -13.59 1.32 -7.71
C GLU A 37 -13.07 0.47 -6.55
N LEU A 38 -13.81 0.45 -5.45
CA LEU A 38 -13.64 -0.53 -4.39
C LEU A 38 -14.36 -1.83 -4.78
N ARG A 39 -13.69 -2.97 -4.62
CA ARG A 39 -14.28 -4.29 -4.88
C ARG A 39 -14.63 -4.99 -3.58
N LEU A 40 -15.85 -4.74 -3.11
CA LEU A 40 -16.29 -5.17 -1.80
C LEU A 40 -16.64 -6.66 -1.77
N PRO A 41 -16.33 -7.36 -0.66
CA PRO A 41 -16.82 -8.73 -0.42
C PRO A 41 -18.35 -8.79 -0.50
N SER A 42 -18.89 -9.90 -0.99
CA SER A 42 -20.34 -10.12 -1.15
C SER A 42 -21.07 -9.18 -2.13
N VAL A 43 -20.35 -8.29 -2.80
CA VAL A 43 -20.88 -7.37 -3.82
C VAL A 43 -20.30 -7.69 -5.18
N ALA A 44 -18.98 -7.58 -5.31
CA ALA A 44 -18.30 -7.87 -6.56
C ALA A 44 -18.04 -9.38 -6.72
N SER A 45 -18.11 -9.89 -7.95
CA SER A 45 -17.75 -11.29 -8.25
C SER A 45 -16.27 -11.58 -8.05
N VAL A 46 -15.43 -10.57 -8.31
CA VAL A 46 -14.00 -10.58 -8.01
C VAL A 46 -13.75 -9.45 -7.01
N TYR A 47 -13.37 -9.81 -5.80
CA TYR A 47 -13.28 -8.87 -4.68
C TYR A 47 -11.98 -9.02 -3.90
N ALA A 48 -11.69 -8.02 -3.08
CA ALA A 48 -10.65 -8.06 -2.08
C ALA A 48 -11.24 -7.94 -0.67
N ALA A 49 -10.72 -8.70 0.28
CA ALA A 49 -11.18 -8.67 1.68
C ALA A 49 -11.08 -7.27 2.31
N SER A 50 -10.11 -6.46 1.86
CA SER A 50 -9.92 -5.07 2.30
C SER A 50 -10.74 -4.06 1.51
N GLY A 51 -11.39 -4.45 0.41
CA GLY A 51 -12.01 -3.55 -0.56
C GLY A 51 -11.06 -3.01 -1.63
N TYR A 52 -9.73 -2.98 -1.38
CA TYR A 52 -8.73 -2.58 -2.35
C TYR A 52 -8.29 -3.78 -3.18
N PHE A 53 -8.62 -3.79 -4.45
CA PHE A 53 -8.27 -4.88 -5.34
C PHE A 53 -6.86 -4.69 -5.91
N ALA A 54 -6.01 -5.71 -5.79
CA ALA A 54 -4.65 -5.67 -6.30
C ALA A 54 -4.64 -5.73 -7.83
N ASN A 55 -4.01 -4.74 -8.47
CA ASN A 55 -3.92 -4.61 -9.92
C ASN A 55 -2.50 -4.78 -10.45
N ARG A 56 -1.53 -5.02 -9.56
CA ARG A 56 -0.11 -4.98 -9.88
C ARG A 56 0.33 -5.92 -10.98
N PHE A 57 -0.31 -7.08 -11.10
CA PHE A 57 0.04 -8.09 -12.11
C PHE A 57 -1.02 -8.21 -13.21
N ALA A 58 -1.93 -7.25 -13.30
CA ALA A 58 -2.92 -7.22 -14.36
C ALA A 58 -2.24 -7.02 -15.71
N ASN A 59 -2.62 -7.86 -16.68
CA ASN A 59 -2.23 -7.68 -18.07
C ASN A 59 -3.41 -7.09 -18.86
N PRO A 60 -3.39 -5.79 -19.18
CA PRO A 60 -4.51 -5.13 -19.85
C PRO A 60 -4.88 -5.77 -21.19
N THR A 61 -3.92 -6.40 -21.88
CA THR A 61 -4.15 -7.03 -23.18
C THR A 61 -4.98 -8.31 -23.10
N LEU A 62 -5.07 -8.91 -21.91
CA LEU A 62 -5.79 -10.14 -21.63
C LEU A 62 -7.15 -9.93 -20.97
N ILE A 63 -7.52 -8.69 -20.63
CA ILE A 63 -8.80 -8.39 -20.01
C ILE A 63 -9.93 -8.85 -20.94
N GLY A 64 -10.86 -9.64 -20.40
CA GLY A 64 -11.98 -10.21 -21.13
C GLY A 64 -11.66 -11.41 -22.05
N LYS A 65 -10.40 -11.77 -22.23
CA LYS A 65 -9.98 -12.93 -23.00
C LYS A 65 -9.81 -14.18 -22.14
N SER A 66 -9.86 -15.36 -22.74
CA SER A 66 -9.68 -16.64 -22.03
C SER A 66 -8.33 -16.73 -21.33
N GLY A 67 -7.25 -16.28 -21.95
CA GLY A 67 -5.90 -16.25 -21.36
C GLY A 67 -5.70 -15.28 -20.20
N GLY A 68 -6.70 -14.47 -19.84
CA GLY A 68 -6.70 -13.60 -18.64
C GLY A 68 -7.54 -14.14 -17.47
N LYS A 69 -8.20 -15.29 -17.66
CA LYS A 69 -9.04 -15.89 -16.62
C LYS A 69 -8.22 -16.76 -15.66
N SER A 70 -8.74 -16.99 -14.45
CA SER A 70 -8.18 -17.96 -13.52
C SER A 70 -7.99 -19.32 -14.20
N PHE A 71 -6.90 -20.01 -13.87
CA PHE A 71 -6.47 -21.30 -14.40
C PHE A 71 -6.09 -21.34 -15.89
N THR A 72 -6.34 -20.29 -16.66
CA THR A 72 -5.95 -20.19 -18.07
C THR A 72 -5.07 -18.98 -18.36
N ASN A 73 -4.59 -18.32 -17.31
CA ASN A 73 -3.75 -17.12 -17.44
C ASN A 73 -2.41 -17.47 -18.08
N ILE A 74 -2.07 -16.76 -19.14
CA ILE A 74 -0.83 -16.92 -19.91
C ILE A 74 0.19 -15.80 -19.63
N THR A 75 -0.05 -14.99 -18.60
CA THR A 75 0.92 -13.97 -18.18
C THR A 75 2.12 -14.64 -17.50
N ASP A 76 3.31 -14.37 -18.00
CA ASP A 76 4.55 -14.87 -17.39
C ASP A 76 4.71 -14.34 -15.95
N ALA A 77 5.06 -15.25 -15.05
CA ALA A 77 5.37 -14.91 -13.67
C ALA A 77 6.88 -14.70 -13.52
N PRO A 78 7.37 -13.47 -13.33
CA PRO A 78 8.80 -13.21 -13.17
C PRO A 78 9.28 -13.82 -11.85
N VAL A 79 10.36 -14.59 -11.90
CA VAL A 79 11.01 -15.15 -10.70
C VAL A 79 11.74 -14.05 -9.92
N MET A 80 12.42 -13.15 -10.64
CA MET A 80 13.11 -11.99 -10.09
C MET A 80 13.02 -10.83 -11.10
N LYS A 81 12.94 -9.63 -10.60
CA LYS A 81 12.87 -8.41 -11.41
C LYS A 81 14.07 -7.51 -11.15
N LEU A 82 14.44 -6.71 -12.14
CA LEU A 82 15.56 -5.78 -12.03
C LEU A 82 15.37 -4.77 -10.88
N ASN A 83 14.15 -4.31 -10.63
CA ASN A 83 13.87 -3.42 -9.50
C ASN A 83 14.19 -4.06 -8.14
N GLU A 84 13.99 -5.35 -7.98
CA GLU A 84 14.39 -6.07 -6.76
C GLU A 84 15.91 -6.07 -6.59
N VAL A 85 16.66 -6.35 -7.68
CA VAL A 85 18.13 -6.31 -7.67
C VAL A 85 18.64 -4.91 -7.31
N MET A 86 18.07 -3.87 -7.93
CA MET A 86 18.40 -2.48 -7.63
C MET A 86 18.14 -2.13 -6.16
N MET A 87 17.01 -2.55 -5.60
CA MET A 87 16.68 -2.29 -4.20
C MET A 87 17.53 -3.10 -3.24
N ASN A 88 17.92 -4.32 -3.60
CA ASN A 88 18.85 -5.13 -2.81
C ASN A 88 20.24 -4.48 -2.77
N TYR A 89 20.72 -4.00 -3.93
CA TYR A 89 22.03 -3.32 -4.02
C TYR A 89 22.08 -2.06 -3.15
N ILE A 90 21.15 -1.13 -3.35
CA ILE A 90 21.20 0.16 -2.65
C ILE A 90 21.02 0.02 -1.13
N GLU A 91 20.21 -0.93 -0.69
CA GLU A 91 20.05 -1.22 0.73
C GLU A 91 21.34 -1.82 1.32
N ALA A 92 21.95 -2.79 0.64
CA ALA A 92 23.23 -3.38 1.07
C ALA A 92 24.34 -2.34 1.13
N ALA A 93 24.44 -1.46 0.13
CA ALA A 93 25.39 -0.35 0.11
C ALA A 93 25.19 0.61 1.30
N ALA A 94 23.92 0.95 1.61
CA ALA A 94 23.61 1.81 2.75
C ALA A 94 23.91 1.14 4.11
N GLU A 95 23.62 -0.15 4.26
CA GLU A 95 23.99 -0.90 5.47
C GLU A 95 25.52 -0.97 5.64
N LEU A 96 26.26 -1.22 4.57
CA LEU A 96 27.73 -1.18 4.61
C LEU A 96 28.26 0.20 4.94
N ALA A 97 27.61 1.26 4.49
CA ALA A 97 27.99 2.63 4.82
C ALA A 97 27.82 2.91 6.32
N THR A 98 26.76 2.41 6.95
CA THR A 98 26.59 2.54 8.41
C THR A 98 27.68 1.82 9.22
N LEU A 99 28.30 0.82 8.61
CA LEU A 99 29.41 0.07 9.21
C LEU A 99 30.81 0.66 8.86
N GLY A 100 30.85 1.78 8.13
CA GLY A 100 32.10 2.38 7.65
C GLY A 100 32.85 1.53 6.61
N LYS A 101 32.16 0.60 5.94
CA LYS A 101 32.74 -0.33 4.96
C LYS A 101 32.48 0.07 3.50
N TYR A 102 31.68 1.10 3.29
CA TYR A 102 31.34 1.63 1.99
C TYR A 102 31.03 3.13 2.08
N THR A 103 31.27 3.86 1.00
CA THR A 103 30.89 5.27 0.89
C THR A 103 29.78 5.38 -0.16
N LEU A 104 28.56 5.72 0.28
CA LEU A 104 27.44 5.98 -0.62
C LEU A 104 27.75 7.18 -1.51
N THR A 105 27.40 7.06 -2.77
CA THR A 105 27.57 8.10 -3.80
C THR A 105 26.25 8.44 -4.47
N GLN A 106 26.17 9.60 -5.11
CA GLN A 106 25.00 9.95 -5.93
C GLN A 106 24.76 8.91 -7.03
N THR A 107 25.83 8.35 -7.61
CA THR A 107 25.75 7.32 -8.65
C THR A 107 25.00 6.07 -8.18
N ASP A 108 25.12 5.69 -6.90
CA ASP A 108 24.40 4.54 -6.35
C ASP A 108 22.88 4.79 -6.39
N PHE A 109 22.45 5.99 -6.04
CA PHE A 109 21.03 6.39 -6.14
C PHE A 109 20.57 6.50 -7.59
N ASP A 110 21.39 7.07 -8.48
CA ASP A 110 21.02 7.29 -9.88
C ASP A 110 20.82 5.97 -10.63
N ARG A 111 21.66 4.97 -10.35
CA ARG A 111 21.55 3.63 -10.95
C ARG A 111 20.44 2.76 -10.34
N THR A 112 19.85 3.17 -9.24
CA THR A 112 18.86 2.38 -8.50
C THR A 112 17.55 3.15 -8.34
N ILE A 113 17.34 3.78 -7.18
CA ILE A 113 16.07 4.45 -6.84
C ILE A 113 15.70 5.52 -7.87
N ASN A 114 16.66 6.33 -8.32
CA ASN A 114 16.38 7.39 -9.29
C ASN A 114 15.99 6.82 -10.65
N ALA A 115 16.62 5.76 -11.11
CA ALA A 115 16.22 5.06 -12.33
C ALA A 115 14.76 4.55 -12.23
N LEU A 116 14.35 4.03 -11.07
CA LEU A 116 12.98 3.58 -10.84
C LEU A 116 11.99 4.76 -10.76
N ARG A 117 12.38 5.87 -10.13
CA ARG A 117 11.56 7.07 -10.01
C ARG A 117 11.36 7.80 -11.34
N GLN A 118 12.33 7.73 -12.24
CA GLN A 118 12.29 8.40 -13.55
C GLN A 118 11.58 7.58 -14.64
N ARG A 119 11.09 6.38 -14.36
CA ARG A 119 10.24 5.67 -15.32
C ARG A 119 9.06 6.56 -15.73
N ALA A 120 8.71 6.55 -17.02
CA ALA A 120 7.64 7.38 -17.58
C ALA A 120 6.30 7.24 -16.81
N SER A 121 6.01 6.03 -16.32
CA SER A 121 4.82 5.75 -15.50
C SER A 121 4.90 6.25 -14.07
N THR A 122 6.08 6.62 -13.59
CA THR A 122 6.33 7.05 -12.21
C THR A 122 6.60 8.55 -12.14
N ASN A 123 7.53 9.04 -12.95
CA ASN A 123 7.91 10.45 -13.09
C ASN A 123 7.99 11.20 -11.74
N MET A 124 8.71 10.63 -10.79
CA MET A 124 8.89 11.23 -9.46
C MET A 124 10.22 11.99 -9.37
N PRO A 125 10.32 13.03 -8.51
CA PRO A 125 11.57 13.73 -8.27
C PRO A 125 12.69 12.78 -7.85
N THR A 126 13.88 12.98 -8.42
CA THR A 126 15.09 12.24 -8.04
C THR A 126 15.54 12.57 -6.62
N LEU A 127 16.17 11.61 -5.98
CA LEU A 127 16.85 11.78 -4.71
C LEU A 127 18.25 12.32 -4.95
N GLN A 128 18.62 13.36 -4.22
CA GLN A 128 19.97 13.93 -4.21
C GLN A 128 20.63 13.64 -2.86
N LEU A 129 21.81 13.04 -2.89
CA LEU A 129 22.63 12.80 -1.70
C LEU A 129 23.41 14.07 -1.37
N VAL A 130 23.16 14.65 -0.20
CA VAL A 130 23.86 15.86 0.28
C VAL A 130 24.33 15.62 1.71
N GLY A 131 25.60 15.29 1.86
CA GLY A 131 26.14 14.83 3.15
C GLY A 131 25.43 13.56 3.61
N ASP A 132 24.93 13.56 4.83
CA ASP A 132 24.20 12.44 5.45
C ASP A 132 22.67 12.51 5.23
N ALA A 133 22.21 13.27 4.26
CA ALA A 133 20.80 13.47 4.00
C ALA A 133 20.43 13.25 2.54
N LEU A 134 19.18 12.86 2.31
CA LEU A 134 18.56 12.84 0.99
C LEU A 134 17.67 14.06 0.80
N ARG A 135 17.71 14.64 -0.39
CA ARG A 135 16.92 15.82 -0.78
C ARG A 135 16.10 15.52 -2.05
N VAL A 136 15.00 16.22 -2.15
CA VAL A 136 14.20 16.43 -3.37
C VAL A 136 14.00 17.93 -3.57
N PRO A 137 13.47 18.41 -4.69
CA PRO A 137 13.23 19.86 -4.89
C PRO A 137 12.44 20.54 -3.77
N ALA A 138 11.56 19.79 -3.10
CA ALA A 138 10.78 20.30 -1.95
C ALA A 138 11.58 20.43 -0.65
N GLY A 139 12.84 19.98 -0.60
CA GLY A 139 13.70 20.07 0.58
C GLY A 139 14.31 18.75 1.04
N VAL A 140 14.85 18.74 2.24
CA VAL A 140 15.45 17.55 2.88
C VAL A 140 14.34 16.58 3.25
N ILE A 141 14.55 15.29 2.94
CA ILE A 141 13.66 14.21 3.37
C ILE A 141 14.02 13.85 4.80
N ASN A 142 13.12 14.14 5.72
CA ASN A 142 13.24 13.73 7.12
C ASN A 142 11.84 13.34 7.62
N ASP A 143 11.61 12.04 7.77
CA ASP A 143 10.35 11.52 8.29
C ASP A 143 10.36 11.61 9.82
N SER A 144 9.43 12.37 10.39
CA SER A 144 9.28 12.51 11.84
C SER A 144 8.88 11.20 12.55
N GLN A 145 8.39 10.22 11.78
CA GLN A 145 8.02 8.90 12.30
C GLN A 145 9.14 7.86 12.10
N ARG A 146 10.32 8.32 11.69
CA ARG A 146 11.48 7.45 11.54
C ARG A 146 11.91 6.88 12.89
N ASP A 147 12.20 5.58 12.90
CA ASP A 147 12.81 4.95 14.06
C ASP A 147 14.17 5.58 14.38
N ALA A 148 14.42 5.85 15.65
CA ALA A 148 15.65 6.51 16.08
C ALA A 148 16.93 5.69 15.80
N ASP A 149 16.80 4.36 15.72
CA ASP A 149 17.89 3.42 15.44
C ASP A 149 18.16 3.20 13.94
N VAL A 150 17.46 3.90 13.05
CA VAL A 150 17.61 3.80 11.59
C VAL A 150 18.04 5.15 11.04
N SER A 151 19.14 5.22 10.26
CA SER A 151 19.58 6.48 9.66
C SER A 151 18.55 7.04 8.69
N PRO A 152 18.49 8.38 8.46
CA PRO A 152 17.52 8.97 7.52
C PRO A 152 17.61 8.39 6.11
N ILE A 153 18.82 8.15 5.63
CA ILE A 153 19.09 7.57 4.31
C ILE A 153 18.51 6.15 4.22
N LEU A 154 18.86 5.29 5.19
CA LEU A 154 18.40 3.90 5.22
C LEU A 154 16.89 3.81 5.39
N TRP A 155 16.30 4.71 6.18
CA TRP A 155 14.83 4.80 6.32
C TRP A 155 14.15 5.08 4.99
N GLU A 156 14.66 6.03 4.22
CA GLU A 156 14.10 6.37 2.91
C GLU A 156 14.28 5.22 1.90
N ILE A 157 15.44 4.56 1.89
CA ILE A 157 15.68 3.37 1.05
C ILE A 157 14.69 2.26 1.39
N ARG A 158 14.47 1.98 2.68
CA ARG A 158 13.49 0.98 3.13
C ARG A 158 12.06 1.38 2.78
N ARG A 159 11.74 2.68 2.80
CA ARG A 159 10.46 3.21 2.34
C ARG A 159 10.27 3.00 0.84
N GLU A 160 11.28 3.35 0.02
CA GLU A 160 11.25 3.12 -1.43
C GLU A 160 11.08 1.63 -1.74
N ARG A 161 11.83 0.77 -1.06
CA ARG A 161 11.72 -0.67 -1.19
C ARG A 161 10.29 -1.16 -0.92
N ARG A 162 9.67 -0.69 0.15
CA ARG A 162 8.28 -1.04 0.47
C ARG A 162 7.29 -0.64 -0.63
N VAL A 163 7.47 0.54 -1.21
CA VAL A 163 6.57 1.05 -2.25
C VAL A 163 6.81 0.32 -3.57
N GLU A 164 8.07 0.12 -3.95
CA GLU A 164 8.43 -0.48 -5.22
C GLU A 164 8.08 -1.97 -5.29
N LEU A 165 8.26 -2.71 -4.19
CA LEU A 165 8.09 -4.16 -4.12
C LEU A 165 6.79 -4.60 -3.43
N VAL A 166 5.78 -3.72 -3.38
CA VAL A 166 4.47 -4.07 -2.83
C VAL A 166 3.86 -5.24 -3.62
N TYR A 167 3.25 -6.20 -2.91
CA TYR A 167 2.72 -7.47 -3.43
C TYR A 167 3.74 -8.45 -4.04
N GLU A 168 5.04 -8.19 -3.94
CA GLU A 168 6.09 -9.12 -4.40
C GLU A 168 6.43 -10.20 -3.33
N GLY A 169 5.73 -10.25 -2.21
CA GLY A 169 5.93 -11.24 -1.14
C GLY A 169 7.16 -11.00 -0.24
N LEU A 170 7.93 -9.95 -0.46
CA LEU A 170 9.22 -9.72 0.20
C LEU A 170 9.11 -9.06 1.58
N ARG A 171 7.98 -8.37 1.88
CA ARG A 171 7.84 -7.53 3.08
C ARG A 171 8.06 -8.27 4.39
N PHE A 172 7.57 -9.49 4.53
CA PHE A 172 7.73 -10.27 5.74
C PHE A 172 9.21 -10.58 6.03
N ASN A 173 9.96 -10.98 4.99
CA ASN A 173 11.39 -11.24 5.11
C ASN A 173 12.18 -9.97 5.44
N ASP A 174 11.78 -8.82 4.87
CA ASP A 174 12.38 -7.52 5.19
C ASP A 174 12.20 -7.20 6.67
N LEU A 175 10.99 -7.32 7.22
CA LEU A 175 10.72 -7.05 8.63
C LEU A 175 11.50 -7.99 9.56
N ARG A 176 11.65 -9.27 9.19
CA ARG A 176 12.47 -10.23 9.95
C ARG A 176 13.92 -9.83 10.00
N ARG A 177 14.56 -9.59 8.86
CA ARG A 177 16.00 -9.26 8.78
C ARG A 177 16.31 -7.88 9.40
N TRP A 178 15.36 -6.94 9.37
CA TRP A 178 15.47 -5.64 10.05
C TRP A 178 15.17 -5.71 11.56
N LYS A 179 14.71 -6.86 12.07
CA LYS A 179 14.23 -7.01 13.46
C LYS A 179 13.09 -6.04 13.78
N LYS A 180 12.17 -5.83 12.83
CA LYS A 180 11.04 -4.88 12.90
C LYS A 180 9.68 -5.56 12.74
N LEU A 181 9.54 -6.81 13.20
CA LEU A 181 8.24 -7.52 13.18
C LEU A 181 7.16 -6.82 14.00
N ASN A 182 7.57 -6.00 14.99
CA ASN A 182 6.66 -5.14 15.75
C ASN A 182 5.87 -4.15 14.88
N TYR A 183 6.30 -3.86 13.65
CA TYR A 183 5.50 -3.06 12.71
C TYR A 183 4.22 -3.76 12.28
N ALA A 184 4.16 -5.08 12.38
CA ALA A 184 2.98 -5.89 12.10
C ALA A 184 2.07 -6.07 13.32
N ASP A 185 2.42 -5.51 14.48
CA ASP A 185 1.62 -5.58 15.70
C ASP A 185 0.34 -4.72 15.55
N MET A 186 -0.80 -5.38 15.42
CA MET A 186 -2.09 -4.75 15.23
C MET A 186 -2.67 -4.14 16.53
N VAL A 187 -2.11 -4.49 17.69
CA VAL A 187 -2.50 -3.88 18.95
C VAL A 187 -1.90 -2.48 19.06
N LYS A 188 -0.61 -2.36 18.69
CA LYS A 188 0.09 -1.07 18.65
C LYS A 188 -0.31 -0.22 17.45
N ASN A 189 -0.65 -0.88 16.33
CA ASN A 189 -1.00 -0.25 15.06
C ASN A 189 -2.37 -0.73 14.54
N PRO A 190 -3.47 -0.39 15.19
CA PRO A 190 -4.79 -0.94 14.86
C PRO A 190 -5.22 -0.65 13.42
N LYS A 191 -4.73 0.43 12.81
CA LYS A 191 -5.03 0.77 11.41
C LYS A 191 -4.45 -0.20 10.38
N LEU A 192 -3.49 -1.05 10.76
CA LEU A 192 -2.91 -2.04 9.83
C LEU A 192 -3.93 -3.04 9.29
N ASN A 193 -4.96 -3.35 10.07
CA ASN A 193 -6.01 -4.29 9.70
C ASN A 193 -7.31 -3.60 9.31
N MET A 194 -7.23 -2.37 8.86
CA MET A 194 -8.37 -1.63 8.31
C MET A 194 -8.24 -1.57 6.79
N GLY A 195 -9.31 -1.97 6.12
CA GLY A 195 -9.45 -1.81 4.67
C GLY A 195 -10.03 -0.44 4.32
N ALA A 196 -10.69 -0.38 3.16
CA ALA A 196 -11.29 0.84 2.66
C ALA A 196 -12.41 1.35 3.57
N TYR A 197 -12.54 2.67 3.64
CA TYR A 197 -13.70 3.30 4.26
C TYR A 197 -14.92 3.16 3.35
N VAL A 198 -16.05 2.81 3.92
CA VAL A 198 -17.31 2.63 3.20
C VAL A 198 -18.44 3.34 3.94
N ASN A 199 -19.19 4.17 3.22
CA ASN A 199 -20.53 4.57 3.59
C ASN A 199 -21.48 3.69 2.81
N LYS A 200 -22.16 2.74 3.46
CA LYS A 200 -23.00 1.74 2.79
C LYS A 200 -24.10 2.37 1.91
N ARG A 201 -24.73 3.45 2.39
CA ARG A 201 -25.79 4.14 1.63
C ARG A 201 -25.27 4.76 0.34
N GLU A 202 -24.17 5.49 0.45
CA GLU A 202 -23.59 6.18 -0.72
C GLU A 202 -22.97 5.16 -1.69
N TYR A 203 -22.37 4.10 -1.18
CA TYR A 203 -21.82 3.04 -2.01
C TYR A 203 -22.91 2.31 -2.80
N ILE A 204 -24.05 1.96 -2.19
CA ILE A 204 -25.20 1.35 -2.90
C ILE A 204 -25.67 2.26 -4.03
N LYS A 205 -25.84 3.56 -3.76
CA LYS A 205 -26.26 4.53 -4.76
C LYS A 205 -25.30 4.61 -5.93
N TRP A 206 -24.02 4.78 -5.63
CA TRP A 206 -22.96 4.86 -6.63
C TRP A 206 -22.87 3.55 -7.45
N TYR A 207 -22.81 2.41 -6.78
CA TYR A 207 -22.66 1.10 -7.43
C TYR A 207 -23.78 0.82 -8.43
N ASN A 208 -25.03 1.04 -8.04
CA ASN A 208 -26.19 0.83 -8.91
C ASN A 208 -26.25 1.82 -10.08
N THR A 209 -25.59 2.97 -9.96
CA THR A 209 -25.47 3.94 -11.06
C THR A 209 -24.42 3.50 -12.08
N VAL A 210 -23.27 3.03 -11.61
CA VAL A 210 -22.13 2.65 -12.46
C VAL A 210 -22.32 1.24 -13.04
N HIS A 211 -22.96 0.35 -12.28
CA HIS A 211 -23.26 -1.03 -12.64
C HIS A 211 -24.77 -1.27 -12.68
N PRO A 212 -25.48 -0.72 -13.67
CA PRO A 212 -26.92 -0.92 -13.76
C PRO A 212 -27.22 -2.42 -13.93
N ALA A 213 -28.03 -2.95 -13.04
CA ALA A 213 -28.37 -4.36 -13.05
C ALA A 213 -29.27 -4.68 -14.25
N ALA A 214 -28.93 -5.74 -15.01
CA ALA A 214 -29.78 -6.23 -16.11
C ALA A 214 -31.15 -6.76 -15.63
N LYS A 215 -31.21 -7.15 -14.33
CA LYS A 215 -32.43 -7.62 -13.67
C LYS A 215 -32.51 -7.02 -12.26
N PRO A 216 -33.74 -6.71 -11.76
CA PRO A 216 -33.92 -6.11 -10.43
C PRO A 216 -33.27 -6.89 -9.28
N GLU A 217 -33.28 -8.23 -9.33
CA GLU A 217 -32.67 -9.10 -8.30
C GLU A 217 -31.14 -8.96 -8.22
N ASN A 218 -30.51 -8.42 -9.26
CA ASN A 218 -29.07 -8.18 -9.29
C ASN A 218 -28.67 -6.81 -8.72
N THR A 219 -29.67 -5.95 -8.44
CA THR A 219 -29.43 -4.64 -7.82
C THR A 219 -28.78 -4.81 -6.46
N LEU A 220 -27.81 -3.97 -6.15
CA LEU A 220 -27.19 -3.93 -4.83
C LEU A 220 -28.18 -3.34 -3.82
N THR A 221 -28.46 -4.09 -2.76
CA THR A 221 -29.42 -3.73 -1.72
C THR A 221 -28.74 -3.55 -0.35
N LYS A 222 -29.46 -2.95 0.59
CA LYS A 222 -29.02 -2.85 1.99
C LYS A 222 -28.77 -4.22 2.61
N GLU A 223 -29.58 -5.23 2.28
CA GLU A 223 -29.43 -6.61 2.77
C GLU A 223 -28.11 -7.24 2.29
N LYS A 224 -27.77 -7.09 1.00
CA LYS A 224 -26.47 -7.54 0.49
C LYS A 224 -25.32 -6.82 1.20
N MET A 225 -25.45 -5.53 1.44
CA MET A 225 -24.45 -4.73 2.15
C MET A 225 -24.37 -5.02 3.66
N SER A 226 -25.41 -5.56 4.29
CA SER A 226 -25.38 -5.89 5.73
C SER A 226 -24.35 -6.97 6.07
N LYS A 227 -24.00 -7.83 5.11
CA LYS A 227 -22.97 -8.86 5.25
C LYS A 227 -21.55 -8.30 5.42
N ILE A 228 -21.34 -7.02 5.10
CA ILE A 228 -20.05 -6.35 5.27
C ILE A 228 -19.99 -5.73 6.66
N GLN A 229 -19.08 -6.24 7.49
CA GLN A 229 -18.82 -5.64 8.80
C GLN A 229 -17.90 -4.43 8.63
N LEU A 230 -18.33 -3.30 9.17
CA LEU A 230 -17.53 -2.08 9.23
C LEU A 230 -17.15 -1.78 10.68
N VAL A 231 -16.00 -1.14 10.86
CA VAL A 231 -15.50 -0.72 12.16
C VAL A 231 -15.04 0.73 12.13
N LEU A 232 -15.15 1.38 13.28
CA LEU A 232 -14.50 2.64 13.59
C LEU A 232 -13.51 2.42 14.72
N LEU A 233 -12.52 3.29 14.85
CA LEU A 233 -11.64 3.33 16.02
C LEU A 233 -12.20 4.36 17.00
N ASN A 234 -12.41 3.95 18.25
CA ASN A 234 -12.74 4.85 19.33
C ASN A 234 -11.51 5.64 19.82
N ALA A 235 -11.69 6.51 20.78
CA ALA A 235 -10.61 7.34 21.33
C ALA A 235 -9.50 6.53 22.01
N LYS A 236 -9.77 5.26 22.38
CA LYS A 236 -8.77 4.34 22.96
C LYS A 236 -8.05 3.52 21.90
N GLY A 237 -8.40 3.66 20.61
CA GLY A 237 -7.85 2.86 19.52
C GLY A 237 -8.47 1.46 19.42
N GLU A 238 -9.60 1.20 20.06
CA GLU A 238 -10.32 -0.07 19.99
C GLU A 238 -11.32 -0.05 18.82
N TYR A 239 -11.61 -1.19 18.23
CA TYR A 239 -12.58 -1.31 17.16
C TYR A 239 -14.01 -1.33 17.70
N GLU A 240 -14.84 -0.47 17.15
CA GLU A 240 -16.29 -0.45 17.37
C GLU A 240 -17.01 -0.79 16.06
N VAL A 241 -17.92 -1.77 16.10
CA VAL A 241 -18.74 -2.14 14.95
C VAL A 241 -19.71 -1.00 14.63
N ASN A 242 -19.82 -0.66 13.35
CA ASN A 242 -20.78 0.30 12.85
C ASN A 242 -21.48 -0.25 11.61
N ASP A 243 -22.82 -0.22 11.60
CA ASP A 243 -23.61 -0.83 10.54
C ASP A 243 -23.78 0.03 9.30
N SER A 244 -23.42 1.30 9.37
CA SER A 244 -23.68 2.26 8.30
C SER A 244 -22.42 2.77 7.63
N VAL A 245 -21.40 3.11 8.42
CA VAL A 245 -20.17 3.75 7.95
C VAL A 245 -18.97 3.19 8.70
N GLY A 246 -17.81 3.18 8.07
CA GLY A 246 -16.56 2.76 8.70
C GLY A 246 -15.62 2.07 7.74
N TYR A 247 -14.58 1.51 8.28
CA TYR A 247 -13.57 0.78 7.53
C TYR A 247 -13.87 -0.71 7.48
N ILE A 248 -13.65 -1.32 6.35
CA ILE A 248 -13.69 -2.78 6.24
C ILE A 248 -12.59 -3.34 7.13
N ARG A 249 -12.93 -4.33 7.95
CA ARG A 249 -11.95 -5.07 8.73
C ARG A 249 -11.77 -6.46 8.12
N PRO A 250 -10.67 -6.72 7.42
CA PRO A 250 -10.34 -8.08 7.00
C PRO A 250 -10.23 -8.98 8.24
N ILE A 251 -10.77 -10.19 8.14
CA ILE A 251 -10.68 -11.17 9.24
C ILE A 251 -9.23 -11.62 9.36
N VAL A 252 -8.55 -11.22 10.42
CA VAL A 252 -7.23 -11.72 10.80
C VAL A 252 -7.36 -12.30 12.21
N LYS A 253 -6.91 -13.52 12.41
CA LYS A 253 -6.81 -14.10 13.76
C LYS A 253 -5.72 -13.33 14.51
N GLN A 254 -6.12 -12.46 15.43
CA GLN A 254 -5.20 -11.61 16.20
C GLN A 254 -4.14 -12.40 16.97
N ASP A 255 -4.48 -13.62 17.35
CA ASP A 255 -3.60 -14.50 18.14
C ASP A 255 -2.33 -14.93 17.39
N PHE A 256 -2.38 -14.99 16.06
CA PHE A 256 -1.22 -15.38 15.25
C PHE A 256 -0.12 -14.33 15.26
N MET A 257 -0.47 -13.05 15.28
CA MET A 257 0.51 -11.95 15.22
C MET A 257 1.10 -11.59 16.59
N ARG A 258 0.36 -11.80 17.69
CA ARG A 258 0.89 -11.65 19.06
C ARG A 258 2.03 -12.60 19.35
N THR A 259 1.93 -13.84 18.87
CA THR A 259 2.94 -14.89 19.13
C THR A 259 4.28 -14.60 18.44
N TYR A 260 4.30 -13.75 17.39
CA TYR A 260 5.51 -13.37 16.67
C TYR A 260 6.17 -12.09 17.17
N SER A 261 5.42 -11.19 17.83
CA SER A 261 5.98 -9.94 18.36
C SER A 261 6.70 -10.12 19.68
N ASP A 262 6.39 -11.18 20.42
CA ASP A 262 6.93 -11.45 21.76
C ASP A 262 8.12 -12.42 21.76
N LYS A 263 8.57 -12.89 20.58
CA LYS A 263 9.77 -13.71 20.38
C LYS A 263 10.82 -12.96 19.56
#